data_79e0d23c08eb47d900122555199632bd
#
_entry.id   79e0d23c08eb47d900122555199632bd
#
_cell.length_a   1.000
_cell.length_b   1.000
_cell.length_c   1.000
_cell.angle_alpha   90.00
_cell.angle_beta   90.00
_cell.angle_gamma   90.00
#
_symmetry.space_group_name_H-M   'P 1'
#
loop_
_entity.id
_entity.type
_entity.pdbx_description
1 polymer ?
#
loop_
_entity_poly.entity_id
_entity_poly.type
_entity_poly.pdbx_seq_one_letter_code
_entity_poly.pdbx_strand_id
1 'polypeptide(L)'
;MTHVYERLGIKPIINALGPATRLSGSIMPTQVADAMREASQYCVDIASLQARASQLISQHTGAEAGYVTSGAAAGLLLGTAASVTGLDPSLMNRLPDTTGMKRRVVM
;
A
#
# COMPACT_ATOMS: atom_id res chain seq x y z
N MET A 1 21.60 8.58 22.68
CA MET A 1 20.14 8.32 22.83
C MET A 1 19.86 6.88 22.44
N THR A 2 19.26 6.10 23.33
CA THR A 2 18.91 4.70 23.08
C THR A 2 17.74 4.66 22.08
N HIS A 3 17.85 3.95 20.96
CA HIS A 3 16.77 3.84 19.98
C HIS A 3 15.67 2.88 20.46
N VAL A 4 14.50 2.93 19.80
CA VAL A 4 13.31 2.21 20.26
C VAL A 4 13.53 0.70 20.44
N TYR A 5 14.27 0.06 19.55
CA TYR A 5 14.51 -1.40 19.63
C TYR A 5 15.41 -1.79 20.81
N GLU A 6 16.41 -0.97 21.13
CA GLU A 6 17.24 -1.20 22.33
C GLU A 6 16.39 -1.13 23.61
N ARG A 7 15.47 -0.16 23.69
CA ARG A 7 14.53 -0.07 24.82
C ARG A 7 13.59 -1.28 24.94
N LEU A 8 13.34 -1.96 23.81
CA LEU A 8 12.55 -3.20 23.75
C LEU A 8 13.42 -4.47 23.90
N GLY A 9 14.74 -4.33 24.14
CA GLY A 9 15.65 -5.46 24.24
C GLY A 9 15.93 -6.17 22.92
N ILE A 10 15.62 -5.54 21.78
CA ILE A 10 15.82 -6.10 20.43
C ILE A 10 17.12 -5.54 19.86
N LYS A 11 18.00 -6.43 19.43
CA LYS A 11 19.25 -6.04 18.77
C LYS A 11 19.01 -5.73 17.29
N PRO A 12 19.39 -4.54 16.79
CA PRO A 12 19.37 -4.24 15.37
C PRO A 12 20.32 -5.17 14.61
N ILE A 13 19.99 -5.42 13.37
CA ILE A 13 20.84 -6.18 12.45
C ILE A 13 21.25 -5.31 11.27
N ILE A 14 22.42 -5.58 10.71
CA ILE A 14 22.85 -4.99 9.45
C ILE A 14 22.26 -5.84 8.33
N ASN A 15 21.29 -5.26 7.60
CA ASN A 15 20.64 -5.95 6.50
C ASN A 15 21.47 -5.77 5.20
N ALA A 16 22.19 -6.80 4.80
CA ALA A 16 22.91 -6.85 3.53
C ALA A 16 22.13 -7.60 2.43
N LEU A 17 20.94 -8.10 2.72
CA LEU A 17 20.11 -8.85 1.77
C LEU A 17 19.28 -7.93 0.86
N GLY A 18 19.05 -6.67 1.27
CA GLY A 18 18.10 -5.77 0.61
C GLY A 18 16.68 -5.88 1.19
N PRO A 19 15.65 -5.42 0.46
CA PRO A 19 14.28 -5.43 0.96
C PRO A 19 13.80 -6.85 1.26
N ALA A 20 13.55 -7.13 2.53
CA ALA A 20 13.06 -8.44 2.98
C ALA A 20 12.04 -8.26 4.10
N THR A 21 10.83 -8.76 3.91
CA THR A 21 9.69 -8.59 4.85
C THR A 21 10.03 -9.06 6.26
N ARG A 22 10.74 -10.19 6.42
CA ARG A 22 11.19 -10.73 7.72
C ARG A 22 12.21 -9.83 8.43
N LEU A 23 12.79 -8.86 7.72
CA LEU A 23 13.79 -7.90 8.23
C LEU A 23 13.21 -6.47 8.22
N SER A 24 11.92 -6.32 8.40
CA SER A 24 11.20 -5.04 8.36
C SER A 24 11.23 -4.30 7.01
N GLY A 25 11.55 -5.02 5.93
CA GLY A 25 11.65 -4.44 4.59
C GLY A 25 12.94 -3.65 4.38
N SER A 26 12.82 -2.35 4.18
CA SER A 26 13.95 -1.41 4.00
C SER A 26 13.92 -0.30 5.04
N ILE A 27 15.08 0.31 5.27
CA ILE A 27 15.15 1.53 6.06
C ILE A 27 14.45 2.65 5.28
N MET A 28 13.53 3.33 5.95
CA MET A 28 12.78 4.44 5.36
C MET A 28 13.68 5.68 5.29
N PRO A 29 13.70 6.42 4.16
CA PRO A 29 14.35 7.73 4.09
C PRO A 29 13.81 8.69 5.15
N THR A 30 14.69 9.50 5.75
CA THR A 30 14.31 10.42 6.84
C THR A 30 13.20 11.38 6.42
N GLN A 31 13.23 11.88 5.20
CA GLN A 31 12.20 12.78 4.67
C GLN A 31 10.80 12.13 4.64
N VAL A 32 10.73 10.83 4.34
CA VAL A 32 9.47 10.08 4.35
C VAL A 32 8.98 9.86 5.79
N ALA A 33 9.89 9.49 6.69
CA ALA A 33 9.57 9.31 8.11
C ALA A 33 9.08 10.61 8.76
N ASP A 34 9.69 11.74 8.43
CA ASP A 34 9.28 13.05 8.90
C ASP A 34 7.92 13.47 8.36
N ALA A 35 7.64 13.24 7.07
CA ALA A 35 6.33 13.48 6.49
C ALA A 35 5.23 12.62 7.14
N MET A 36 5.51 11.35 7.43
CA MET A 36 4.59 10.48 8.15
C MET A 36 4.33 10.98 9.57
N ARG A 37 5.37 11.43 10.27
CA ARG A 37 5.24 12.00 11.62
C ARG A 37 4.39 13.27 11.60
N GLU A 38 4.60 14.15 10.62
CA GLU A 38 3.77 15.35 10.44
C GLU A 38 2.32 14.98 10.13
N ALA A 39 2.10 14.11 9.15
CA ALA A 39 0.76 13.68 8.75
C ALA A 39 -0.04 13.04 9.90
N SER A 40 0.63 12.35 10.82
CA SER A 40 -0.01 11.73 11.99
C SER A 40 -0.66 12.73 12.96
N GLN A 41 -0.41 14.02 12.81
CA GLN A 41 -0.99 15.07 13.65
C GLN A 41 -2.31 15.64 13.09
N TYR A 42 -2.74 15.19 11.93
CA TYR A 42 -3.90 15.73 11.22
C TYR A 42 -4.84 14.62 10.76
N CYS A 43 -6.14 14.92 10.76
CA CYS A 43 -7.15 14.11 10.09
C CYS A 43 -7.47 14.74 8.73
N VAL A 44 -7.54 13.91 7.69
CA VAL A 44 -7.86 14.35 6.32
C VAL A 44 -8.90 13.43 5.69
N ASP A 45 -9.60 13.95 4.68
CA ASP A 45 -10.47 13.11 3.87
C ASP A 45 -9.64 12.13 3.02
N ILE A 46 -9.84 10.84 3.22
CA ILE A 46 -9.07 9.78 2.56
C ILE A 46 -9.31 9.76 1.05
N ALA A 47 -10.52 10.07 0.60
CA ALA A 47 -10.81 10.09 -0.84
C ALA A 47 -10.02 11.20 -1.54
N SER A 48 -9.95 12.40 -0.94
CA SER A 48 -9.16 13.51 -1.43
C SER A 48 -7.65 13.20 -1.41
N LEU A 49 -7.16 12.54 -0.35
CA LEU A 49 -5.77 12.12 -0.26
C LEU A 49 -5.41 11.09 -1.34
N GLN A 50 -6.26 10.09 -1.58
CA GLN A 50 -6.07 9.09 -2.63
C GLN A 50 -6.12 9.72 -4.04
N ALA A 51 -7.03 10.66 -4.27
CA ALA A 51 -7.11 11.38 -5.54
C ALA A 51 -5.81 12.16 -5.82
N ARG A 52 -5.27 12.84 -4.80
CA ARG A 52 -3.99 13.55 -4.94
C ARG A 52 -2.82 12.59 -5.15
N ALA A 53 -2.77 11.48 -4.42
CA ALA A 53 -1.75 10.45 -4.60
C ALA A 53 -1.80 9.85 -6.02
N SER A 54 -3.00 9.58 -6.55
CA SER A 54 -3.19 9.11 -7.92
C SER A 54 -2.58 10.06 -8.95
N GLN A 55 -2.83 11.37 -8.82
CA GLN A 55 -2.25 12.39 -9.71
C GLN A 55 -0.72 12.37 -9.68
N LEU A 56 -0.12 12.30 -8.48
CA LEU A 56 1.34 12.27 -8.33
C LEU A 56 1.94 11.00 -8.94
N ILE A 57 1.32 9.85 -8.71
CA ILE A 57 1.76 8.57 -9.30
C ILE A 57 1.70 8.66 -10.82
N SER A 58 0.59 9.16 -11.40
CA SER A 58 0.45 9.34 -12.84
C SER A 58 1.51 10.26 -13.43
N GLN A 59 1.82 11.37 -12.76
CA GLN A 59 2.87 12.30 -13.19
C GLN A 59 4.26 11.66 -13.24
N HIS A 60 4.58 10.79 -12.28
CA HIS A 60 5.89 10.17 -12.17
C HIS A 60 6.06 8.89 -13.00
N THR A 61 4.98 8.16 -13.26
CA THR A 61 5.02 6.86 -13.92
C THR A 61 4.51 6.87 -15.35
N GLY A 62 3.74 7.89 -15.74
CA GLY A 62 3.01 7.92 -17.01
C GLY A 62 1.79 7.01 -17.03
N ALA A 63 1.43 6.36 -15.91
CA ALA A 63 0.20 5.57 -15.79
C ALA A 63 -1.04 6.48 -15.82
N GLU A 64 -2.17 5.95 -16.27
CA GLU A 64 -3.45 6.67 -16.32
C GLU A 64 -3.93 7.04 -14.90
N ALA A 65 -3.73 6.16 -13.93
CA ALA A 65 -4.09 6.37 -12.53
C ALA A 65 -3.18 5.59 -11.60
N GLY A 66 -3.21 5.93 -10.31
CA GLY A 66 -2.53 5.21 -9.25
C GLY A 66 -3.40 5.09 -8.00
N TYR A 67 -3.16 4.08 -7.21
CA TYR A 67 -3.86 3.88 -5.93
C TYR A 67 -2.88 3.42 -4.86
N VAL A 68 -2.89 4.08 -3.71
CA VAL A 68 -2.03 3.72 -2.58
C VAL A 68 -2.74 2.72 -1.69
N THR A 69 -2.05 1.62 -1.38
CA THR A 69 -2.57 0.54 -0.53
C THR A 69 -1.70 0.32 0.69
N SER A 70 -2.18 -0.45 1.65
CA SER A 70 -1.43 -0.81 2.86
C SER A 70 -0.30 -1.82 2.62
N GLY A 71 0.00 -2.15 1.39
CA GLY A 71 1.07 -3.06 1.00
C GLY A 71 0.75 -3.87 -0.26
N ALA A 72 1.72 -4.62 -0.76
CA ALA A 72 1.62 -5.37 -2.02
C ALA A 72 0.45 -6.38 -2.02
N ALA A 73 0.21 -7.08 -0.91
CA ALA A 73 -0.91 -8.02 -0.79
C ALA A 73 -2.27 -7.34 -0.98
N ALA A 74 -2.45 -6.16 -0.37
CA ALA A 74 -3.68 -5.36 -0.55
C ALA A 74 -3.80 -4.84 -1.99
N GLY A 75 -2.69 -4.45 -2.62
CA GLY A 75 -2.65 -4.05 -4.03
C GLY A 75 -3.08 -5.17 -4.96
N LEU A 76 -2.56 -6.38 -4.77
CA LEU A 76 -2.94 -7.57 -5.55
C LEU A 76 -4.42 -7.92 -5.36
N LEU A 77 -4.91 -7.86 -4.11
CA LEU A 77 -6.31 -8.13 -3.80
C LEU A 77 -7.23 -7.13 -4.51
N LEU A 78 -6.96 -5.83 -4.38
CA LEU A 78 -7.77 -4.77 -5.00
C LEU A 78 -7.70 -4.82 -6.53
N GLY A 79 -6.52 -5.04 -7.11
CA GLY A 79 -6.35 -5.19 -8.55
C GLY A 79 -7.11 -6.41 -9.11
N THR A 80 -7.09 -7.52 -8.39
CA THR A 80 -7.86 -8.72 -8.74
C THR A 80 -9.35 -8.44 -8.63
N ALA A 81 -9.81 -7.84 -7.53
CA ALA A 81 -11.22 -7.48 -7.32
C ALA A 81 -11.72 -6.58 -8.45
N ALA A 82 -10.97 -5.52 -8.78
CA ALA A 82 -11.30 -4.59 -9.87
C ALA A 82 -11.37 -5.30 -11.23
N SER A 83 -10.47 -6.24 -11.50
CA SER A 83 -10.48 -7.03 -12.74
C SER A 83 -11.68 -7.97 -12.85
N VAL A 84 -12.20 -8.43 -11.71
CA VAL A 84 -13.37 -9.33 -11.64
C VAL A 84 -14.68 -8.57 -11.77
N THR A 85 -14.80 -7.44 -11.07
CA THR A 85 -16.05 -6.66 -10.96
C THR A 85 -16.18 -5.54 -11.99
N GLY A 86 -15.05 -5.06 -12.52
CA GLY A 86 -15.03 -3.82 -13.30
C GLY A 86 -15.56 -2.65 -12.45
N LEU A 87 -16.35 -1.78 -13.08
CA LEU A 87 -16.98 -0.62 -12.44
C LEU A 87 -18.43 -0.87 -11.99
N ASP A 88 -18.85 -2.13 -11.87
CA ASP A 88 -20.21 -2.50 -11.46
C ASP A 88 -20.34 -2.60 -9.94
N PRO A 89 -21.05 -1.66 -9.27
CA PRO A 89 -21.21 -1.67 -7.83
C PRO A 89 -21.95 -2.91 -7.31
N SER A 90 -22.84 -3.50 -8.11
CA SER A 90 -23.57 -4.71 -7.70
C SER A 90 -22.66 -5.90 -7.60
N LEU A 91 -21.69 -6.02 -8.51
CA LEU A 91 -20.66 -7.06 -8.46
C LEU A 91 -19.66 -6.81 -7.32
N MET A 92 -19.30 -5.55 -7.07
CA MET A 92 -18.41 -5.17 -5.95
C MET A 92 -19.03 -5.59 -4.61
N ASN A 93 -20.31 -5.32 -4.39
CA ASN A 93 -21.02 -5.65 -3.16
C ASN A 93 -21.21 -7.17 -2.94
N ARG A 94 -21.08 -7.97 -3.98
CA ARG A 94 -21.16 -9.44 -3.89
C ARG A 94 -19.87 -10.10 -3.45
N LEU A 95 -18.74 -9.42 -3.57
CA LEU A 95 -17.47 -9.99 -3.15
C LEU A 95 -17.51 -10.40 -1.65
N PRO A 96 -16.97 -11.54 -1.26
CA PRO A 96 -16.08 -12.43 -2.05
C PRO A 96 -16.80 -13.46 -2.94
N ASP A 97 -18.14 -13.47 -3.03
CA ASP A 97 -18.85 -14.37 -3.95
C ASP A 97 -18.66 -13.95 -5.40
N THR A 98 -17.88 -14.72 -6.15
CA THR A 98 -17.57 -14.50 -7.56
C THR A 98 -18.40 -15.38 -8.52
N THR A 99 -19.51 -15.95 -8.06
CA THR A 99 -20.38 -16.79 -8.89
C THR A 99 -20.88 -16.01 -10.11
N GLY A 100 -20.65 -16.53 -11.31
CA GLY A 100 -20.99 -15.87 -12.58
C GLY A 100 -20.03 -14.78 -13.04
N MET A 101 -18.96 -14.50 -12.29
CA MET A 101 -17.92 -13.53 -12.66
C MET A 101 -16.69 -14.19 -13.29
N LYS A 102 -15.81 -13.38 -13.88
CA LYS A 102 -14.48 -13.82 -14.34
C LYS A 102 -13.66 -14.22 -13.11
N ARG A 103 -13.12 -15.44 -13.07
CA ARG A 103 -12.38 -15.98 -11.91
C ARG A 103 -11.14 -16.78 -12.28
N ARG A 104 -10.66 -16.64 -13.51
CA ARG A 104 -9.41 -17.29 -13.95
C ARG A 104 -8.32 -16.24 -14.02
N VAL A 105 -7.21 -16.49 -13.34
CA VAL A 105 -5.97 -15.75 -13.45
C VAL A 105 -5.01 -16.59 -14.27
N VAL A 106 -4.46 -16.02 -15.33
CA VAL A 106 -3.40 -16.64 -16.15
C VAL A 106 -2.09 -15.97 -15.74
N MET A 107 -1.13 -16.78 -15.29
CA MET A 107 0.22 -16.35 -14.90
C MET A 107 1.23 -17.00 -15.83
#